data_5fe2f026c8d52e8e5c9002991b0fa5ab
#
_entry.id   5fe2f026c8d52e8e5c9002991b0fa5ab
#
_cell.length_a   1.000
_cell.length_b   1.000
_cell.length_c   1.000
_cell.angle_alpha   90.00
_cell.angle_beta   90.00
_cell.angle_gamma   90.00
#
_symmetry.space_group_name_H-M   'P 1'
#
loop_
_entity.id
_entity.type
_entity.pdbx_description
1 polymer ?
#
loop_
_entity_poly.entity_id
_entity_poly.type
_entity_poly.pdbx_seq_one_letter_code
_entity_poly.pdbx_strand_id
1 'polypeptide(L)'
;EDFVRIAKELDRCAKEVGVNFIGGYSALVNKGMTKADQYLIESIPEALSVTDRVCSSINVGSTKTGINMDAVKMLGEIILETSRKTADKDSIGNAKLVVFTNAPDDNPFMAGAFHGVTEADTIINVGVSGPGVVKRALENVRGKDFEELCETIKKTAFKVTRVGQLVAKEASKRLGVPFGIIDLSLAPTPAVGDSVGEILEEIGLEYA
;
A
#
# COMPACT_ATOMS: atom_id res chain seq x y z
N GLU A 1 -11.78 23.48 0.49
CA GLU A 1 -12.45 23.19 -0.79
C GLU A 1 -11.45 22.88 -1.93
N ASP A 2 -10.32 23.61 -1.99
CA ASP A 2 -9.37 23.45 -3.11
C ASP A 2 -8.68 22.08 -3.17
N PHE A 3 -8.34 21.49 -2.02
CA PHE A 3 -7.70 20.16 -1.99
C PHE A 3 -8.63 19.04 -2.48
N VAL A 4 -9.92 19.07 -2.15
CA VAL A 4 -10.89 18.09 -2.64
C VAL A 4 -11.04 18.18 -4.18
N ARG A 5 -10.89 19.38 -4.77
CA ARG A 5 -10.87 19.54 -6.24
C ARG A 5 -9.66 18.83 -6.86
N ILE A 6 -8.50 18.91 -6.21
CA ILE A 6 -7.29 18.18 -6.66
C ILE A 6 -7.56 16.67 -6.65
N ALA A 7 -8.15 16.14 -5.56
CA ALA A 7 -8.52 14.73 -5.49
C ALA A 7 -9.48 14.32 -6.61
N LYS A 8 -10.51 15.11 -6.90
CA LYS A 8 -11.46 14.85 -8.01
C LYS A 8 -10.78 14.86 -9.37
N GLU A 9 -9.82 15.78 -9.62
CA GLU A 9 -9.06 15.79 -10.85
C GLU A 9 -8.13 14.58 -11.00
N LEU A 10 -7.46 14.18 -9.91
CA LEU A 10 -6.69 12.94 -9.89
C LEU A 10 -7.55 11.72 -10.23
N ASP A 11 -8.75 11.64 -9.63
CA ASP A 11 -9.70 10.55 -9.90
C ASP A 11 -10.16 10.53 -11.36
N ARG A 12 -10.45 11.70 -11.93
CA ARG A 12 -10.80 11.86 -13.34
C ARG A 12 -9.66 11.40 -14.25
N CYS A 13 -8.44 11.86 -13.98
CA CYS A 13 -7.26 11.45 -14.75
C CYS A 13 -7.02 9.94 -14.66
N ALA A 14 -7.15 9.36 -13.45
CA ALA A 14 -7.00 7.92 -13.26
C ALA A 14 -8.03 7.10 -14.05
N LYS A 15 -9.27 7.61 -14.17
CA LYS A 15 -10.32 6.99 -14.99
C LYS A 15 -10.00 7.09 -16.48
N GLU A 16 -9.52 8.24 -16.95
CA GLU A 16 -9.18 8.50 -18.34
C GLU A 16 -8.01 7.63 -18.84
N VAL A 17 -6.95 7.50 -18.04
CA VAL A 17 -5.79 6.66 -18.40
C VAL A 17 -5.99 5.17 -18.06
N GLY A 18 -7.07 4.80 -17.38
CA GLY A 18 -7.42 3.40 -17.11
C GLY A 18 -6.63 2.75 -15.96
N VAL A 19 -6.02 3.54 -15.06
CA VAL A 19 -5.36 2.98 -13.86
C VAL A 19 -6.36 2.73 -12.74
N ASN A 20 -6.14 1.69 -11.94
CA ASN A 20 -7.06 1.30 -10.88
C ASN A 20 -6.94 2.20 -9.64
N PHE A 21 -5.74 2.67 -9.33
CA PHE A 21 -5.45 3.54 -8.19
C PHE A 21 -4.49 4.65 -8.61
N ILE A 22 -4.59 5.80 -7.96
CA ILE A 22 -3.67 6.91 -8.10
C ILE A 22 -3.32 7.44 -6.71
N GLY A 23 -2.03 7.47 -6.39
CA GLY A 23 -1.50 8.09 -5.18
C GLY A 23 -1.20 9.57 -5.37
N GLY A 24 -0.44 10.13 -4.42
CA GLY A 24 0.02 11.53 -4.48
C GLY A 24 -0.87 12.51 -3.71
N TYR A 25 -2.02 12.09 -3.21
CA TYR A 25 -2.82 12.87 -2.25
C TYR A 25 -2.27 12.65 -0.84
N SER A 26 -1.06 13.15 -0.59
CA SER A 26 -0.21 12.71 0.52
C SER A 26 0.49 13.89 1.20
N ALA A 27 0.91 13.70 2.46
CA ALA A 27 1.74 14.65 3.19
C ALA A 27 2.87 13.94 3.96
N LEU A 28 4.03 14.60 4.03
CA LEU A 28 5.20 14.14 4.78
C LEU A 28 5.38 15.07 6.00
N VAL A 29 4.82 14.68 7.14
CA VAL A 29 4.75 15.52 8.34
C VAL A 29 5.69 15.05 9.47
N ASN A 30 6.61 14.15 9.17
CA ASN A 30 7.58 13.64 10.12
C ASN A 30 8.58 14.69 10.63
N LYS A 31 8.80 15.77 9.88
CA LYS A 31 9.68 16.89 10.28
C LYS A 31 8.91 18.11 10.80
N GLY A 32 7.60 18.01 10.88
CA GLY A 32 6.70 19.10 11.21
C GLY A 32 5.56 19.19 10.18
N MET A 33 4.51 19.89 10.54
CA MET A 33 3.30 20.02 9.73
C MET A 33 3.10 21.50 9.38
N THR A 34 3.03 21.80 8.10
CA THR A 34 2.68 23.13 7.61
C THR A 34 1.16 23.31 7.61
N LYS A 35 0.68 24.55 7.44
CA LYS A 35 -0.76 24.81 7.28
C LYS A 35 -1.35 24.12 6.06
N ALA A 36 -0.57 23.99 4.98
CA ALA A 36 -1.00 23.29 3.77
C ALA A 36 -1.17 21.78 4.03
N ASP A 37 -0.24 21.17 4.76
CA ASP A 37 -0.34 19.76 5.16
C ASP A 37 -1.59 19.54 6.03
N GLN A 38 -1.84 20.43 6.98
CA GLN A 38 -3.01 20.37 7.84
C GLN A 38 -4.31 20.41 7.02
N TYR A 39 -4.45 21.38 6.10
CA TYR A 39 -5.63 21.48 5.23
C TYR A 39 -5.80 20.26 4.31
N LEU A 40 -4.69 19.69 3.81
CA LEU A 40 -4.74 18.46 3.03
C LEU A 40 -5.28 17.31 3.89
N ILE A 41 -4.72 17.10 5.08
CA ILE A 41 -5.13 16.04 6.00
C ILE A 41 -6.61 16.21 6.40
N GLU A 42 -7.04 17.40 6.75
CA GLU A 42 -8.45 17.71 7.09
C GLU A 42 -9.42 17.43 5.94
N SER A 43 -8.95 17.49 4.69
CA SER A 43 -9.76 17.23 3.51
C SER A 43 -9.87 15.75 3.13
N ILE A 44 -9.06 14.86 3.72
CA ILE A 44 -9.01 13.43 3.38
C ILE A 44 -10.38 12.74 3.48
N PRO A 45 -11.19 12.93 4.56
CA PRO A 45 -12.46 12.24 4.67
C PRO A 45 -13.41 12.57 3.52
N GLU A 46 -13.47 13.83 3.12
CA GLU A 46 -14.29 14.26 1.98
C GLU A 46 -13.68 13.75 0.66
N ALA A 47 -12.38 13.94 0.46
CA ALA A 47 -11.69 13.53 -0.76
C ALA A 47 -11.88 12.03 -1.05
N LEU A 48 -11.69 11.17 -0.05
CA LEU A 48 -11.81 9.72 -0.21
C LEU A 48 -13.26 9.22 -0.30
N SER A 49 -14.23 9.99 0.20
CA SER A 49 -15.66 9.66 0.07
C SER A 49 -16.21 9.93 -1.34
N VAL A 50 -15.69 10.97 -2.01
CA VAL A 50 -16.18 11.43 -3.33
C VAL A 50 -15.33 10.97 -4.51
N THR A 51 -14.28 10.19 -4.26
CA THR A 51 -13.40 9.62 -5.29
C THR A 51 -13.35 8.11 -5.18
N ASP A 52 -13.14 7.43 -6.33
CA ASP A 52 -13.09 5.98 -6.38
C ASP A 52 -11.65 5.44 -6.33
N ARG A 53 -10.71 6.10 -7.02
CA ARG A 53 -9.36 5.61 -7.32
C ARG A 53 -8.25 6.32 -6.56
N VAL A 54 -8.55 7.44 -5.91
CA VAL A 54 -7.54 8.22 -5.17
C VAL A 54 -7.18 7.53 -3.87
N CYS A 55 -5.87 7.35 -3.67
CA CYS A 55 -5.29 6.88 -2.42
C CYS A 55 -4.50 8.00 -1.74
N SER A 56 -4.50 7.99 -0.41
CA SER A 56 -3.81 8.96 0.43
C SER A 56 -2.83 8.26 1.37
N SER A 57 -1.71 8.92 1.65
CA SER A 57 -0.72 8.43 2.59
C SER A 57 -0.08 9.58 3.37
N ILE A 58 0.11 9.37 4.66
CA ILE A 58 0.71 10.36 5.55
C ILE A 58 1.90 9.73 6.27
N ASN A 59 3.09 10.28 6.07
CA ASN A 59 4.28 9.87 6.80
C ASN A 59 4.45 10.73 8.06
N VAL A 60 4.19 10.14 9.23
CA VAL A 60 4.15 10.83 10.52
C VAL A 60 5.44 10.72 11.33
N GLY A 61 6.40 9.92 10.90
CA GLY A 61 7.60 9.71 11.70
C GLY A 61 8.78 9.11 10.95
N SER A 62 9.93 9.19 11.58
CA SER A 62 11.14 8.49 11.16
C SER A 62 12.05 8.23 12.36
N THR A 63 12.99 7.28 12.22
CA THR A 63 14.02 7.02 13.24
C THR A 63 14.87 8.25 13.56
N LYS A 64 15.00 9.19 12.63
CA LYS A 64 15.75 10.44 12.81
C LYS A 64 14.97 11.53 13.50
N THR A 65 13.68 11.65 13.23
CA THR A 65 12.84 12.76 13.71
C THR A 65 11.90 12.37 14.85
N GLY A 66 11.76 11.07 15.14
CA GLY A 66 10.72 10.58 16.03
C GLY A 66 9.35 10.58 15.35
N ILE A 67 8.29 10.53 16.16
CA ILE A 67 6.90 10.49 15.72
C ILE A 67 6.24 11.85 15.98
N ASN A 68 5.57 12.40 14.99
CA ASN A 68 4.74 13.60 15.13
C ASN A 68 3.40 13.23 15.78
N MET A 69 3.33 13.35 17.10
CA MET A 69 2.15 12.95 17.87
C MET A 69 0.93 13.82 17.62
N ASP A 70 1.10 15.08 17.22
CA ASP A 70 -0.02 15.96 16.84
C ASP A 70 -0.66 15.46 15.54
N ALA A 71 0.15 15.05 14.58
CA ALA A 71 -0.35 14.41 13.35
C ALA A 71 -1.03 13.06 13.64
N VAL A 72 -0.47 12.24 14.53
CA VAL A 72 -1.10 10.96 14.94
C VAL A 72 -2.46 11.18 15.56
N LYS A 73 -2.60 12.15 16.48
CA LYS A 73 -3.89 12.51 17.08
C LYS A 73 -4.89 12.93 16.01
N MET A 74 -4.50 13.85 15.15
CA MET A 74 -5.35 14.35 14.07
C MET A 74 -5.80 13.22 13.15
N LEU A 75 -4.89 12.32 12.77
CA LEU A 75 -5.19 11.19 11.89
C LEU A 75 -6.13 10.16 12.52
N GLY A 76 -6.11 9.99 13.84
CA GLY A 76 -7.11 9.20 14.55
C GLY A 76 -8.54 9.71 14.33
N GLU A 77 -8.74 11.02 14.40
CA GLU A 77 -10.02 11.67 14.13
C GLU A 77 -10.41 11.57 12.64
N ILE A 78 -9.45 11.78 11.74
CA ILE A 78 -9.61 11.66 10.29
C ILE A 78 -10.03 10.24 9.86
N ILE A 79 -9.41 9.20 10.43
CA ILE A 79 -9.77 7.81 10.17
C ILE A 79 -11.21 7.52 10.58
N LEU A 80 -11.62 7.98 11.77
CA LEU A 80 -12.99 7.81 12.24
C LEU A 80 -14.00 8.54 11.34
N GLU A 81 -13.68 9.75 10.91
CA GLU A 81 -14.55 10.52 10.02
C GLU A 81 -14.62 9.90 8.62
N THR A 82 -13.49 9.44 8.09
CA THR A 82 -13.45 8.72 6.81
C THR A 82 -14.31 7.46 6.85
N SER A 83 -14.23 6.70 7.95
CA SER A 83 -15.08 5.53 8.16
C SER A 83 -16.56 5.90 8.12
N ARG A 84 -16.97 6.95 8.84
CA ARG A 84 -18.36 7.40 8.88
C ARG A 84 -18.85 7.89 7.52
N LYS A 85 -18.04 8.66 6.79
CA LYS A 85 -18.41 9.19 5.47
C LYS A 85 -18.50 8.13 4.38
N THR A 86 -17.89 6.97 4.58
CA THR A 86 -17.91 5.85 3.63
C THR A 86 -18.59 4.60 4.19
N ALA A 87 -19.39 4.74 5.25
CA ALA A 87 -20.05 3.63 5.92
C ALA A 87 -21.03 2.87 5.02
N ASP A 88 -21.65 3.55 4.06
CA ASP A 88 -22.52 2.99 3.03
C ASP A 88 -21.77 2.11 2.00
N LYS A 89 -20.45 2.18 2.01
CA LYS A 89 -19.52 1.42 1.14
C LYS A 89 -18.53 0.61 1.98
N ASP A 90 -18.95 0.01 3.08
CA ASP A 90 -18.14 -0.79 3.99
C ASP A 90 -16.89 -0.08 4.52
N SER A 91 -16.96 1.23 4.68
CA SER A 91 -15.85 2.10 5.13
C SER A 91 -14.59 2.01 4.23
N ILE A 92 -14.77 1.77 2.94
CA ILE A 92 -13.69 1.59 1.95
C ILE A 92 -12.70 2.77 1.90
N GLY A 93 -13.12 3.96 2.33
CA GLY A 93 -12.23 5.11 2.42
C GLY A 93 -10.98 4.84 3.25
N ASN A 94 -11.11 4.06 4.32
CA ASN A 94 -9.97 3.69 5.17
C ASN A 94 -9.01 2.70 4.49
N ALA A 95 -9.48 1.87 3.56
CA ALA A 95 -8.61 1.00 2.77
C ALA A 95 -7.76 1.79 1.74
N LYS A 96 -8.13 3.05 1.48
CA LYS A 96 -7.40 3.98 0.60
C LYS A 96 -6.49 4.96 1.35
N LEU A 97 -6.40 4.85 2.67
CA LEU A 97 -5.59 5.72 3.53
C LEU A 97 -4.54 4.88 4.28
N VAL A 98 -3.28 5.29 4.20
CA VAL A 98 -2.19 4.66 4.95
C VAL A 98 -1.42 5.71 5.75
N VAL A 99 -1.14 5.39 7.02
CA VAL A 99 -0.27 6.18 7.89
C VAL A 99 1.05 5.45 8.07
N PHE A 100 2.14 6.10 7.69
CA PHE A 100 3.49 5.52 7.69
C PHE A 100 4.41 6.14 8.73
N THR A 101 5.40 5.35 9.12
CA THR A 101 6.67 5.80 9.69
C THR A 101 7.81 5.13 8.95
N ASN A 102 8.93 5.83 8.80
CA ASN A 102 10.12 5.32 8.09
C ASN A 102 9.84 4.87 6.65
N ALA A 103 8.90 5.50 5.96
CA ALA A 103 8.67 5.19 4.55
C ALA A 103 9.94 5.48 3.73
N PRO A 104 10.48 4.51 2.98
CA PRO A 104 11.60 4.75 2.07
C PRO A 104 11.16 5.58 0.87
N ASP A 105 12.13 6.27 0.25
CA ASP A 105 11.87 7.20 -0.86
C ASP A 105 11.38 6.49 -2.14
N ASP A 106 11.60 5.18 -2.27
CA ASP A 106 11.23 4.35 -3.39
C ASP A 106 10.16 3.30 -3.04
N ASN A 107 9.31 3.59 -2.08
CA ASN A 107 8.28 2.66 -1.61
C ASN A 107 7.21 2.40 -2.69
N PRO A 108 7.06 1.16 -3.19
CA PRO A 108 6.08 0.82 -4.22
C PRO A 108 4.70 0.46 -3.66
N PHE A 109 4.45 0.65 -2.38
CA PHE A 109 3.19 0.27 -1.75
C PHE A 109 2.02 1.06 -2.34
N MET A 110 0.97 0.36 -2.76
CA MET A 110 -0.13 0.89 -3.58
C MET A 110 -0.77 2.17 -3.04
N ALA A 111 -1.15 2.20 -1.75
CA ALA A 111 -1.76 3.39 -1.14
C ALA A 111 -0.73 4.43 -0.70
N GLY A 112 0.54 4.10 -0.66
CA GLY A 112 1.61 4.92 -0.13
C GLY A 112 2.89 4.83 -0.95
N ALA A 113 2.78 4.80 -2.27
CA ALA A 113 3.94 4.92 -3.14
C ALA A 113 4.57 6.29 -2.96
N PHE A 114 5.87 6.30 -2.66
CA PHE A 114 6.66 7.51 -2.52
C PHE A 114 7.73 7.56 -3.61
N HIS A 115 8.08 8.77 -4.02
CA HIS A 115 9.11 9.04 -5.02
C HIS A 115 10.07 10.11 -4.46
N GLY A 116 11.32 9.72 -4.23
CA GLY A 116 12.32 10.59 -3.63
C GLY A 116 12.95 11.54 -4.64
N VAL A 117 13.55 12.61 -4.14
CA VAL A 117 14.20 13.66 -4.97
C VAL A 117 15.48 13.18 -5.66
N THR A 118 16.04 12.05 -5.24
CA THR A 118 17.27 11.46 -5.82
C THR A 118 16.97 10.36 -6.84
N GLU A 119 15.70 10.01 -7.02
CA GLU A 119 15.25 8.99 -7.93
C GLU A 119 15.09 9.51 -9.36
N ALA A 120 14.98 8.58 -10.32
CA ALA A 120 14.65 8.94 -11.69
C ALA A 120 13.26 9.61 -11.76
N ASP A 121 13.03 10.51 -12.72
CA ASP A 121 11.75 11.23 -12.89
C ASP A 121 10.55 10.28 -13.04
N THR A 122 10.80 9.08 -13.57
CA THR A 122 9.80 8.03 -13.70
C THR A 122 10.46 6.66 -13.47
N ILE A 123 9.85 5.82 -12.66
CA ILE A 123 10.36 4.48 -12.35
C ILE A 123 9.20 3.47 -12.29
N ILE A 124 9.47 2.23 -12.70
CA ILE A 124 8.53 1.13 -12.56
C ILE A 124 8.94 0.28 -11.37
N ASN A 125 8.06 0.19 -10.38
CA ASN A 125 8.17 -0.76 -9.29
C ASN A 125 7.06 -1.80 -9.42
N VAL A 126 7.30 -3.02 -8.96
CA VAL A 126 6.32 -4.12 -9.03
C VAL A 126 6.02 -4.63 -7.64
N GLY A 127 4.80 -4.39 -7.17
CA GLY A 127 4.25 -5.03 -5.97
C GLY A 127 3.56 -6.35 -6.35
N VAL A 128 3.87 -7.41 -5.64
CA VAL A 128 3.25 -8.73 -5.85
C VAL A 128 2.54 -9.17 -4.57
N SER A 129 1.23 -9.46 -4.67
CA SER A 129 0.52 -10.15 -3.60
C SER A 129 0.88 -11.63 -3.63
N GLY A 130 1.44 -12.13 -2.53
CA GLY A 130 1.97 -13.47 -2.45
C GLY A 130 1.21 -14.49 -1.59
N PRO A 131 0.26 -14.10 -0.71
CA PRO A 131 -0.32 -15.02 0.27
C PRO A 131 -0.98 -16.23 -0.37
N GLY A 132 -1.80 -16.06 -1.39
CA GLY A 132 -2.50 -17.15 -2.06
C GLY A 132 -1.55 -18.15 -2.73
N VAL A 133 -0.45 -17.68 -3.29
CA VAL A 133 0.55 -18.56 -3.90
C VAL A 133 1.29 -19.38 -2.85
N VAL A 134 1.65 -18.75 -1.72
CA VAL A 134 2.33 -19.41 -0.60
C VAL A 134 1.40 -20.44 0.05
N LYS A 135 0.15 -20.07 0.37
CA LYS A 135 -0.88 -20.99 0.87
C LYS A 135 -1.00 -22.21 -0.02
N ARG A 136 -1.20 -22.01 -1.31
CA ARG A 136 -1.34 -23.11 -2.27
C ARG A 136 -0.12 -24.03 -2.33
N ALA A 137 1.08 -23.48 -2.14
CA ALA A 137 2.29 -24.29 -2.06
C ALA A 137 2.33 -25.13 -0.78
N LEU A 138 1.90 -24.57 0.35
CA LEU A 138 1.86 -25.25 1.65
C LEU A 138 0.84 -26.38 1.70
N GLU A 139 -0.30 -26.26 1.03
CA GLU A 139 -1.30 -27.34 0.92
C GLU A 139 -0.67 -28.65 0.40
N ASN A 140 0.35 -28.57 -0.46
CA ASN A 140 1.03 -29.73 -1.00
C ASN A 140 2.04 -30.40 -0.04
N VAL A 141 2.38 -29.72 1.05
CA VAL A 141 3.32 -30.22 2.08
C VAL A 141 2.65 -30.31 3.46
N ARG A 142 1.33 -30.34 3.49
CA ARG A 142 0.55 -30.49 4.72
C ARG A 142 0.92 -31.77 5.48
N GLY A 143 1.17 -31.63 6.79
CA GLY A 143 1.58 -32.72 7.66
C GLY A 143 3.07 -33.10 7.57
N LYS A 144 3.86 -32.33 6.84
CA LYS A 144 5.32 -32.43 6.84
C LYS A 144 5.93 -31.70 8.03
N ASP A 145 7.23 -31.91 8.25
CA ASP A 145 7.94 -31.24 9.33
C ASP A 145 8.12 -29.74 9.07
N PHE A 146 8.50 -29.03 10.11
CA PHE A 146 8.63 -27.56 10.09
C PHE A 146 9.72 -27.08 9.10
N GLU A 147 10.78 -27.86 8.92
CA GLU A 147 11.87 -27.53 8.00
C GLU A 147 11.35 -27.55 6.55
N GLU A 148 10.59 -28.57 6.17
CA GLU A 148 10.00 -28.67 4.83
C GLU A 148 8.97 -27.56 4.55
N LEU A 149 8.17 -27.15 5.56
CA LEU A 149 7.29 -25.99 5.47
C LEU A 149 8.08 -24.70 5.23
N CYS A 150 9.12 -24.42 6.01
CA CYS A 150 9.97 -23.24 5.84
C CYS A 150 10.64 -23.19 4.47
N GLU A 151 11.19 -24.32 4.01
CA GLU A 151 11.83 -24.40 2.70
C GLU A 151 10.81 -24.18 1.54
N THR A 152 9.59 -24.65 1.72
CA THR A 152 8.52 -24.44 0.74
C THR A 152 8.15 -22.98 0.65
N ILE A 153 8.03 -22.28 1.79
CA ILE A 153 7.76 -20.82 1.82
C ILE A 153 8.88 -20.06 1.13
N LYS A 154 10.14 -20.32 1.50
CA LYS A 154 11.31 -19.66 0.89
C LYS A 154 11.37 -19.86 -0.63
N LYS A 155 11.23 -21.09 -1.10
CA LYS A 155 11.24 -21.42 -2.53
C LYS A 155 10.10 -20.76 -3.28
N THR A 156 8.93 -20.68 -2.68
CA THR A 156 7.74 -20.04 -3.26
C THR A 156 7.93 -18.54 -3.35
N ALA A 157 8.37 -17.87 -2.28
CA ALA A 157 8.69 -16.46 -2.26
C ALA A 157 9.70 -16.09 -3.35
N PHE A 158 10.75 -16.91 -3.50
CA PHE A 158 11.75 -16.70 -4.53
C PHE A 158 11.19 -16.83 -5.95
N LYS A 159 10.28 -17.78 -6.20
CA LYS A 159 9.60 -17.93 -7.49
C LYS A 159 8.71 -16.75 -7.81
N VAL A 160 7.93 -16.26 -6.83
CA VAL A 160 7.02 -15.14 -6.98
C VAL A 160 7.79 -13.85 -7.31
N THR A 161 8.87 -13.56 -6.58
CA THR A 161 9.73 -12.40 -6.88
C THR A 161 10.38 -12.51 -8.26
N ARG A 162 10.76 -13.73 -8.69
CA ARG A 162 11.30 -13.94 -10.02
C ARG A 162 10.30 -13.65 -11.13
N VAL A 163 9.05 -14.02 -10.96
CA VAL A 163 7.96 -13.68 -11.88
C VAL A 163 7.76 -12.16 -11.93
N GLY A 164 7.70 -11.50 -10.77
CA GLY A 164 7.63 -10.03 -10.68
C GLY A 164 8.78 -9.36 -11.45
N GLN A 165 10.01 -9.88 -11.34
CA GLN A 165 11.16 -9.37 -12.08
C GLN A 165 11.02 -9.51 -13.60
N LEU A 166 10.46 -10.62 -14.07
CA LEU A 166 10.22 -10.83 -15.51
C LEU A 166 9.20 -9.82 -16.05
N VAL A 167 8.09 -9.62 -15.31
CA VAL A 167 7.06 -8.64 -15.66
C VAL A 167 7.66 -7.22 -15.67
N ALA A 168 8.42 -6.85 -14.64
CA ALA A 168 9.05 -5.54 -14.52
C ALA A 168 9.99 -5.23 -15.68
N LYS A 169 10.83 -6.20 -16.05
CA LYS A 169 11.77 -6.06 -17.19
C LYS A 169 11.04 -5.89 -18.52
N GLU A 170 9.97 -6.64 -18.74
CA GLU A 170 9.18 -6.50 -19.96
C GLU A 170 8.43 -5.16 -19.99
N ALA A 171 7.86 -4.72 -18.88
CA ALA A 171 7.24 -3.41 -18.77
C ALA A 171 8.24 -2.28 -19.01
N SER A 172 9.42 -2.36 -18.39
CA SER A 172 10.51 -1.40 -18.58
C SER A 172 10.92 -1.28 -20.04
N LYS A 173 11.07 -2.42 -20.73
CA LYS A 173 11.40 -2.46 -22.15
C LYS A 173 10.33 -1.83 -23.03
N ARG A 174 9.04 -2.11 -22.76
CA ARG A 174 7.92 -1.59 -23.56
C ARG A 174 7.68 -0.10 -23.36
N LEU A 175 7.83 0.38 -22.14
CA LEU A 175 7.54 1.76 -21.77
C LEU A 175 8.74 2.70 -21.88
N GLY A 176 9.96 2.16 -22.04
CA GLY A 176 11.18 2.95 -22.05
C GLY A 176 11.50 3.60 -20.69
N VAL A 177 10.99 3.04 -19.60
CA VAL A 177 11.13 3.57 -18.23
C VAL A 177 11.99 2.61 -17.41
N PRO A 178 12.95 3.09 -16.57
CA PRO A 178 13.78 2.21 -15.77
C PRO A 178 12.96 1.38 -14.78
N PHE A 179 13.41 0.15 -14.53
CA PHE A 179 12.89 -0.71 -13.48
C PHE A 179 13.64 -0.47 -12.18
N GLY A 180 12.93 -0.29 -11.08
CA GLY A 180 13.45 -0.09 -9.74
C GLY A 180 13.41 -1.38 -8.91
N ILE A 181 12.41 -1.56 -8.09
CA ILE A 181 12.34 -2.64 -7.11
C ILE A 181 11.12 -3.54 -7.29
N ILE A 182 11.19 -4.72 -6.66
CA ILE A 182 10.07 -5.64 -6.47
C ILE A 182 9.76 -5.71 -4.99
N ASP A 183 8.50 -5.51 -4.65
CA ASP A 183 7.97 -5.76 -3.33
C ASP A 183 7.13 -7.03 -3.33
N LEU A 184 7.43 -7.96 -2.43
CA LEU A 184 6.60 -9.13 -2.15
C LEU A 184 5.78 -8.86 -0.88
N SER A 185 4.51 -8.61 -1.05
CA SER A 185 3.59 -8.40 0.05
C SER A 185 2.93 -9.71 0.49
N LEU A 186 2.98 -9.98 1.80
CA LEU A 186 2.20 -11.04 2.46
C LEU A 186 1.19 -10.37 3.38
N ALA A 187 0.21 -9.68 2.81
CA ALA A 187 -0.72 -8.85 3.54
C ALA A 187 -1.85 -9.66 4.23
N PRO A 188 -2.35 -9.19 5.36
CA PRO A 188 -3.59 -9.68 5.95
C PRO A 188 -4.79 -9.06 5.21
N THR A 189 -5.27 -9.70 4.15
CA THR A 189 -6.42 -9.22 3.40
C THR A 189 -7.70 -9.98 3.79
N PRO A 190 -8.88 -9.39 3.61
CA PRO A 190 -10.16 -10.10 3.79
C PRO A 190 -10.47 -11.04 2.62
N ALA A 191 -9.66 -11.05 1.58
CA ALA A 191 -9.88 -11.90 0.42
C ALA A 191 -9.62 -13.36 0.75
N VAL A 192 -10.63 -14.20 0.55
CA VAL A 192 -10.53 -15.65 0.76
C VAL A 192 -9.49 -16.23 -0.20
N GLY A 193 -8.55 -16.97 0.35
CA GLY A 193 -7.46 -17.59 -0.42
C GLY A 193 -6.24 -16.71 -0.64
N ASP A 194 -6.23 -15.45 -0.18
CA ASP A 194 -5.10 -14.52 -0.39
C ASP A 194 -4.79 -13.67 0.87
N SER A 195 -4.68 -14.32 2.02
CA SER A 195 -4.32 -13.67 3.28
C SER A 195 -3.17 -14.38 3.98
N VAL A 196 -2.26 -13.61 4.60
CA VAL A 196 -1.23 -14.17 5.48
C VAL A 196 -1.83 -14.94 6.66
N GLY A 197 -3.00 -14.55 7.14
CA GLY A 197 -3.75 -15.30 8.15
C GLY A 197 -3.99 -16.75 7.72
N GLU A 198 -4.40 -16.98 6.48
CA GLU A 198 -4.61 -18.33 5.96
C GLU A 198 -3.31 -19.14 5.79
N ILE A 199 -2.18 -18.48 5.59
CA ILE A 199 -0.86 -19.12 5.63
C ILE A 199 -0.58 -19.63 7.05
N LEU A 200 -0.86 -18.80 8.06
CA LEU A 200 -0.66 -19.15 9.47
C LEU A 200 -1.56 -20.31 9.88
N GLU A 201 -2.81 -20.33 9.45
CA GLU A 201 -3.72 -21.48 9.66
C GLU A 201 -3.19 -22.75 8.97
N GLU A 202 -2.70 -22.64 7.76
CA GLU A 202 -2.21 -23.80 7.00
C GLU A 202 -0.98 -24.44 7.64
N ILE A 203 -0.15 -23.67 8.35
CA ILE A 203 0.99 -24.20 9.13
C ILE A 203 0.60 -24.62 10.55
N GLY A 204 -0.67 -24.60 10.92
CA GLY A 204 -1.19 -25.11 12.17
C GLY A 204 -1.27 -24.12 13.32
N LEU A 205 -1.21 -22.82 13.04
CA LEU A 205 -1.45 -21.76 14.02
C LEU A 205 -2.96 -21.43 14.07
N GLU A 206 -3.50 -21.32 15.28
CA GLU A 206 -4.87 -20.87 15.48
C GLU A 206 -4.93 -19.34 15.60
N TYR A 207 -6.04 -18.75 15.15
CA TYR A 207 -6.33 -17.36 15.45
C TYR A 207 -6.58 -17.18 16.94
N ALA A 208 -5.95 -16.15 17.49
CA ALA A 208 -6.22 -15.73 18.87
C ALA A 208 -7.40 -14.76 18.91
#